data_5ec3189fc8e2e74a6d74d3e7b5ad49ff
#
_entry.id   5ec3189fc8e2e74a6d74d3e7b5ad49ff
#
_cell.length_a   1.000
_cell.length_b   1.000
_cell.length_c   1.000
_cell.angle_alpha   90.00
_cell.angle_beta   90.00
_cell.angle_gamma   90.00
#
_symmetry.space_group_name_H-M   'P 1'
#
loop_
_entity.id
_entity.type
_entity.pdbx_description
1 polymer ?
#
loop_
_entity_poly.entity_id
_entity_poly.type
_entity_poly.pdbx_seq_one_letter_code
_entity_poly.pdbx_strand_id
1 'polypeptide(L)'
;DLRWLVIDMPAVAEEGRRFAAERGESASLKFSDKLTDADGMDVFYASGALQYLEQSLPEILAGMKEKPKRIVINTTPIHEQHDFFTLNNIGTAYCGYRVQAREPFICGIEAQGYRLRDQWRNLGKRMPVIGQPEYSVEHYSGFCFDRVEA
;
A
#
# COMPACT_ATOMS: atom_id res chain seq x y z
N ASP A 1 20.35 -6.51 11.53
CA ASP A 1 20.49 -6.53 10.05
C ASP A 1 19.13 -6.29 9.42
N LEU A 2 19.04 -5.36 8.45
CA LEU A 2 17.82 -5.08 7.70
C LEU A 2 17.60 -6.19 6.65
N ARG A 3 16.39 -6.75 6.61
CA ARG A 3 15.93 -7.63 5.54
C ARG A 3 14.76 -6.94 4.83
N TRP A 4 14.84 -6.80 3.53
CA TRP A 4 13.82 -6.17 2.72
C TRP A 4 13.23 -7.18 1.74
N LEU A 5 11.90 -7.35 1.78
CA LEU A 5 11.16 -8.16 0.81
C LEU A 5 10.26 -7.23 -0.01
N VAL A 6 10.47 -7.20 -1.30
CA VAL A 6 9.61 -6.48 -2.26
C VAL A 6 8.61 -7.48 -2.83
N ILE A 7 7.33 -7.16 -2.71
CA ILE A 7 6.25 -7.91 -3.36
C ILE A 7 5.77 -7.09 -4.56
N ASP A 8 5.84 -7.68 -5.74
CA ASP A 8 5.44 -7.01 -6.98
C ASP A 8 4.96 -8.05 -8.01
N MET A 9 4.57 -7.60 -9.20
CA MET A 9 4.17 -8.47 -10.30
C MET A 9 5.29 -9.47 -10.66
N PRO A 10 4.95 -10.68 -11.17
CA PRO A 10 5.94 -11.74 -11.42
C PRO A 10 7.14 -11.29 -12.25
N ALA A 11 6.91 -10.53 -13.32
CA ALA A 11 8.00 -10.03 -14.18
C ALA A 11 8.91 -9.03 -13.44
N VAL A 12 8.35 -8.16 -12.60
CA VAL A 12 9.11 -7.18 -11.80
C VAL A 12 9.91 -7.91 -10.71
N ALA A 13 9.29 -8.88 -10.04
CA ALA A 13 9.96 -9.68 -9.02
C ALA A 13 11.13 -10.50 -9.62
N GLU A 14 11.00 -11.03 -10.82
CA GLU A 14 12.07 -11.75 -11.54
C GLU A 14 13.25 -10.83 -11.84
N GLU A 15 13.00 -9.67 -12.44
CA GLU A 15 14.02 -8.67 -12.71
C GLU A 15 14.69 -8.16 -11.41
N GLY A 16 13.89 -7.96 -10.36
CA GLY A 16 14.40 -7.57 -9.04
C GLY A 16 15.35 -8.59 -8.44
N ARG A 17 15.05 -9.89 -8.55
CA ARG A 17 15.95 -10.97 -8.10
C ARG A 17 17.27 -10.93 -8.86
N ARG A 18 17.22 -10.76 -10.19
CA ARG A 18 18.43 -10.64 -11.03
C ARG A 18 19.25 -9.42 -10.61
N PHE A 19 18.63 -8.27 -10.46
CA PHE A 19 19.29 -7.05 -10.02
C PHE A 19 19.98 -7.20 -8.66
N ALA A 20 19.31 -7.81 -7.67
CA ALA A 20 19.89 -8.06 -6.35
C ALA A 20 21.10 -9.01 -6.42
N ALA A 21 21.03 -10.05 -7.26
CA ALA A 21 22.14 -10.97 -7.47
C ALA A 21 23.36 -10.29 -8.11
N GLU A 22 23.16 -9.48 -9.14
CA GLU A 22 24.20 -8.71 -9.81
C GLU A 22 24.93 -7.73 -8.87
N ARG A 23 24.22 -7.24 -7.83
CA ARG A 23 24.76 -6.32 -6.82
C ARG A 23 25.30 -6.99 -5.57
N GLY A 24 25.20 -8.33 -5.48
CA GLY A 24 25.61 -9.08 -4.30
C GLY A 24 24.70 -8.89 -3.07
N GLU A 25 23.47 -8.39 -3.27
CA GLU A 25 22.53 -8.00 -2.19
C GLU A 25 21.42 -9.04 -1.94
N SER A 26 21.49 -10.22 -2.54
CA SER A 26 20.43 -11.24 -2.43
C SER A 26 20.19 -11.75 -1.00
N ALA A 27 21.09 -11.47 -0.06
CA ALA A 27 20.91 -11.82 1.35
C ALA A 27 19.96 -10.86 2.07
N SER A 28 20.07 -9.56 1.78
CA SER A 28 19.34 -8.45 2.43
C SER A 28 18.10 -8.00 1.65
N LEU A 29 18.12 -8.13 0.31
CA LEU A 29 17.07 -7.70 -0.60
C LEU A 29 16.50 -8.87 -1.39
N LYS A 30 15.23 -9.19 -1.14
CA LYS A 30 14.50 -10.28 -1.79
C LYS A 30 13.29 -9.76 -2.55
N PHE A 31 12.82 -10.54 -3.52
CA PHE A 31 11.65 -10.22 -4.34
C PHE A 31 10.74 -11.44 -4.45
N SER A 32 9.42 -11.23 -4.33
CA SER A 32 8.40 -12.25 -4.51
C SER A 32 7.19 -11.68 -5.25
N ASP A 33 6.40 -12.54 -5.84
CA ASP A 33 5.09 -12.24 -6.41
C ASP A 33 3.93 -12.75 -5.53
N LYS A 34 4.24 -13.24 -4.32
CA LYS A 34 3.27 -13.81 -3.38
C LYS A 34 3.19 -12.98 -2.11
N LEU A 35 2.01 -12.46 -1.82
CA LEU A 35 1.75 -11.72 -0.56
C LEU A 35 1.99 -12.59 0.69
N THR A 36 1.80 -13.91 0.59
CA THR A 36 2.04 -14.84 1.70
C THR A 36 3.50 -14.90 2.16
N ASP A 37 4.44 -14.51 1.31
CA ASP A 37 5.87 -14.49 1.67
C ASP A 37 6.20 -13.30 2.60
N ALA A 38 5.26 -12.36 2.79
CA ALA A 38 5.38 -11.26 3.75
C ALA A 38 5.02 -11.64 5.19
N ASP A 39 4.53 -12.86 5.43
CA ASP A 39 4.23 -13.34 6.78
C ASP A 39 5.46 -13.25 7.69
N GLY A 40 5.28 -12.74 8.91
CA GLY A 40 6.35 -12.61 9.90
C GLY A 40 7.35 -11.45 9.67
N MET A 41 7.10 -10.59 8.67
CA MET A 41 7.86 -9.35 8.52
C MET A 41 7.43 -8.32 9.59
N ASP A 42 8.40 -7.59 10.16
CA ASP A 42 8.11 -6.63 11.23
C ASP A 42 7.32 -5.41 10.75
N VAL A 43 7.58 -4.96 9.53
CA VAL A 43 6.97 -3.75 8.95
C VAL A 43 6.38 -4.05 7.58
N PHE A 44 5.11 -3.68 7.39
CA PHE A 44 4.47 -3.58 6.09
C PHE A 44 4.61 -2.15 5.57
N TYR A 45 5.24 -1.99 4.41
CA TYR A 45 5.40 -0.69 3.77
C TYR A 45 4.76 -0.68 2.40
N ALA A 46 3.87 0.29 2.14
CA ALA A 46 3.27 0.52 0.83
C ALA A 46 3.31 2.00 0.47
N SER A 47 3.90 2.34 -0.65
CA SER A 47 3.93 3.72 -1.16
C SER A 47 3.47 3.77 -2.61
N GLY A 48 2.28 4.36 -2.83
CA GLY A 48 1.70 4.48 -4.16
C GLY A 48 1.29 3.14 -4.78
N ALA A 49 1.02 2.11 -3.99
CA ALA A 49 0.71 0.76 -4.44
C ALA A 49 -0.74 0.33 -4.16
N LEU A 50 -1.28 0.66 -2.98
CA LEU A 50 -2.58 0.13 -2.52
C LEU A 50 -3.75 0.41 -3.47
N GLN A 51 -3.71 1.52 -4.18
CA GLN A 51 -4.75 1.93 -5.14
C GLN A 51 -4.83 1.05 -6.38
N TYR A 52 -3.81 0.22 -6.64
CA TYR A 52 -3.75 -0.70 -7.78
C TYR A 52 -4.05 -2.15 -7.39
N LEU A 53 -4.13 -2.45 -6.09
CA LEU A 53 -4.37 -3.80 -5.61
C LEU A 53 -5.86 -4.14 -5.68
N GLU A 54 -6.16 -5.38 -6.05
CA GLU A 54 -7.51 -5.92 -6.04
C GLU A 54 -8.05 -6.03 -4.61
N GLN A 55 -7.24 -6.55 -3.70
CA GLN A 55 -7.56 -6.65 -2.29
C GLN A 55 -7.31 -5.33 -1.56
N SER A 56 -8.19 -5.00 -0.62
CA SER A 56 -7.96 -3.92 0.33
C SER A 56 -6.90 -4.29 1.37
N LEU A 57 -6.26 -3.31 1.99
CA LEU A 57 -5.28 -3.59 3.04
C LEU A 57 -5.86 -4.39 4.23
N PRO A 58 -7.08 -4.12 4.74
CA PRO A 58 -7.68 -4.97 5.77
C PRO A 58 -7.84 -6.44 5.34
N GLU A 59 -8.20 -6.71 4.07
CA GLU A 59 -8.29 -8.07 3.54
C GLU A 59 -6.92 -8.75 3.46
N ILE A 60 -5.89 -8.02 3.02
CA ILE A 60 -4.50 -8.50 3.01
C ILE A 60 -4.06 -8.89 4.44
N LEU A 61 -4.30 -8.00 5.41
CA LEU A 61 -3.96 -8.23 6.81
C LEU A 61 -4.74 -9.41 7.43
N ALA A 62 -6.00 -9.59 7.05
CA ALA A 62 -6.82 -10.72 7.50
C ALA A 62 -6.28 -12.06 6.98
N GLY A 63 -5.66 -12.08 5.80
CA GLY A 63 -5.04 -13.26 5.20
C GLY A 63 -3.68 -13.63 5.77
N MET A 64 -3.00 -12.73 6.51
CA MET A 64 -1.70 -12.99 7.10
C MET A 64 -1.81 -13.85 8.36
N LYS A 65 -0.95 -14.85 8.49
CA LYS A 65 -0.80 -15.69 9.69
C LYS A 65 -0.08 -14.92 10.79
N GLU A 66 0.98 -14.25 10.44
CA GLU A 66 1.78 -13.41 11.33
C GLU A 66 1.77 -11.97 10.81
N LYS A 67 0.94 -11.15 11.44
CA LYS A 67 0.76 -9.75 11.05
C LYS A 67 1.96 -8.89 11.46
N PRO A 68 2.34 -7.88 10.65
CA PRO A 68 3.43 -6.95 10.96
C PRO A 68 3.16 -6.16 12.25
N LYS A 69 4.22 -5.75 12.93
CA LYS A 69 4.15 -4.89 14.13
C LYS A 69 3.77 -3.45 13.76
N ARG A 70 4.17 -3.03 12.58
CA ARG A 70 3.93 -1.67 12.06
C ARG A 70 3.51 -1.69 10.61
N ILE A 71 2.61 -0.79 10.25
CA ILE A 71 2.18 -0.52 8.89
C ILE A 71 2.50 0.93 8.57
N VAL A 72 3.22 1.16 7.48
CA VAL A 72 3.50 2.49 6.96
C VAL A 72 2.96 2.57 5.53
N ILE A 73 2.03 3.47 5.33
CA ILE A 73 1.38 3.70 4.04
C ILE A 73 1.74 5.11 3.59
N ASN A 74 2.14 5.26 2.36
CA ASN A 74 2.43 6.57 1.80
C ASN A 74 1.84 6.71 0.41
N THR A 75 1.56 7.95 0.01
CA THR A 75 1.13 8.27 -1.34
C THR A 75 -0.12 7.49 -1.78
N THR A 76 -1.12 7.46 -0.91
CA THR A 76 -2.41 6.78 -1.16
C THR A 76 -3.52 7.83 -1.35
N PRO A 77 -4.35 7.73 -2.42
CA PRO A 77 -5.51 8.60 -2.61
C PRO A 77 -6.60 8.21 -1.62
N ILE A 78 -6.88 9.11 -0.69
CA ILE A 78 -7.97 8.98 0.29
C ILE A 78 -8.93 10.14 0.09
N HIS A 79 -10.19 9.81 -0.11
CA HIS A 79 -11.28 10.78 -0.15
C HIS A 79 -11.94 10.88 1.23
N GLU A 80 -12.42 12.05 1.62
CA GLU A 80 -13.01 12.24 2.96
C GLU A 80 -14.30 11.43 3.17
N GLN A 81 -15.09 11.19 2.10
CA GLN A 81 -16.43 10.62 2.22
C GLN A 81 -16.70 9.39 1.32
N HIS A 82 -16.02 9.26 0.19
CA HIS A 82 -16.41 8.30 -0.86
C HIS A 82 -15.38 7.25 -1.16
N ASP A 83 -15.83 5.99 -1.23
CA ASP A 83 -15.12 4.89 -1.87
C ASP A 83 -15.56 4.78 -3.33
N PHE A 84 -14.62 4.76 -4.26
CA PHE A 84 -14.91 4.57 -5.67
C PHE A 84 -13.71 4.02 -6.45
N PHE A 85 -13.99 3.50 -7.63
CA PHE A 85 -12.97 3.14 -8.61
C PHE A 85 -12.99 4.12 -9.77
N THR A 86 -11.82 4.45 -10.25
CA THR A 86 -11.61 5.24 -11.47
C THR A 86 -10.55 4.58 -12.34
N LEU A 87 -10.23 5.20 -13.46
CA LEU A 87 -9.15 4.78 -14.35
C LEU A 87 -7.98 5.75 -14.21
N ASN A 88 -6.80 5.19 -14.02
CA ASN A 88 -5.56 5.96 -14.06
C ASN A 88 -4.84 5.74 -15.39
N ASN A 89 -4.45 6.83 -16.03
CA ASN A 89 -3.63 6.82 -17.24
C ASN A 89 -2.15 6.76 -16.83
N ILE A 90 -1.49 5.67 -17.14
CA ILE A 90 -0.04 5.48 -16.91
C ILE A 90 0.80 5.75 -18.17
N GLY A 91 0.24 6.44 -19.16
CA GLY A 91 0.88 6.81 -20.43
C GLY A 91 0.65 5.77 -21.53
N THR A 92 1.04 4.54 -21.33
CA THR A 92 0.91 3.45 -22.32
C THR A 92 -0.35 2.61 -22.14
N ALA A 93 -1.03 2.72 -20.98
CA ALA A 93 -2.24 1.95 -20.67
C ALA A 93 -3.10 2.69 -19.63
N TYR A 94 -4.32 2.20 -19.46
CA TYR A 94 -5.20 2.56 -18.36
C TYR A 94 -5.28 1.39 -17.40
N CYS A 95 -5.25 1.69 -16.10
CA CYS A 95 -5.43 0.70 -15.05
C CYS A 95 -6.53 1.11 -14.08
N GLY A 96 -7.16 0.14 -13.45
CA GLY A 96 -8.08 0.37 -12.35
C GLY A 96 -7.38 1.12 -11.21
N TYR A 97 -8.09 2.05 -10.60
CA TYR A 97 -7.54 2.91 -9.57
C TYR A 97 -8.58 3.10 -8.46
N ARG A 98 -8.25 2.62 -7.28
CA ARG A 98 -9.15 2.68 -6.11
C ARG A 98 -8.86 3.91 -5.28
N VAL A 99 -9.91 4.64 -4.96
CA VAL A 99 -9.93 5.70 -3.95
C VAL A 99 -10.77 5.22 -2.78
N GLN A 100 -10.26 5.31 -1.57
CA GLN A 100 -10.94 4.83 -0.38
C GLN A 100 -11.42 6.00 0.48
N ALA A 101 -12.57 5.84 1.12
CA ALA A 101 -13.04 6.79 2.11
C ALA A 101 -12.19 6.72 3.37
N ARG A 102 -11.91 7.87 3.98
CA ARG A 102 -10.98 8.02 5.08
C ARG A 102 -11.35 7.20 6.30
N GLU A 103 -12.55 7.38 6.81
CA GLU A 103 -13.00 6.72 8.04
C GLU A 103 -13.08 5.19 7.89
N PRO A 104 -13.73 4.62 6.85
CA PRO A 104 -13.73 3.18 6.60
C PRO A 104 -12.33 2.60 6.43
N PHE A 105 -11.41 3.32 5.78
CA PHE A 105 -10.03 2.88 5.61
C PHE A 105 -9.31 2.72 6.95
N ILE A 106 -9.39 3.73 7.81
CA ILE A 106 -8.75 3.71 9.14
C ILE A 106 -9.39 2.63 10.02
N CYS A 107 -10.73 2.63 10.15
CA CYS A 107 -11.47 1.67 10.96
C CYS A 107 -11.24 0.22 10.50
N GLY A 108 -11.13 -0.01 9.18
CA GLY A 108 -10.84 -1.33 8.64
C GLY A 108 -9.47 -1.88 9.07
N ILE A 109 -8.46 -1.02 9.15
CA ILE A 109 -7.12 -1.40 9.63
C ILE A 109 -7.14 -1.57 11.16
N GLU A 110 -7.81 -0.70 11.89
CA GLU A 110 -7.94 -0.80 13.34
C GLU A 110 -8.68 -2.07 13.77
N ALA A 111 -9.70 -2.50 13.02
CA ALA A 111 -10.39 -3.78 13.23
C ALA A 111 -9.47 -5.01 13.07
N GLN A 112 -8.32 -4.86 12.39
CA GLN A 112 -7.30 -5.90 12.27
C GLN A 112 -6.31 -5.93 13.45
N GLY A 113 -6.55 -5.12 14.52
CA GLY A 113 -5.74 -5.08 15.72
C GLY A 113 -4.63 -4.03 15.68
N TYR A 114 -4.83 -2.95 14.94
CA TYR A 114 -3.90 -1.82 14.88
C TYR A 114 -4.48 -0.57 15.49
N ARG A 115 -3.61 0.40 15.75
CA ARG A 115 -3.96 1.77 16.16
C ARG A 115 -3.24 2.76 15.28
N LEU A 116 -3.96 3.78 14.81
CA LEU A 116 -3.37 4.92 14.10
C LEU A 116 -2.41 5.67 15.03
N ARG A 117 -1.16 5.84 14.60
CA ARG A 117 -0.09 6.54 15.32
C ARG A 117 0.19 7.91 14.75
N ASP A 118 0.20 7.99 13.42
CA ASP A 118 0.52 9.22 12.71
C ASP A 118 -0.13 9.24 11.33
N GLN A 119 -0.31 10.44 10.80
CA GLN A 119 -0.85 10.69 9.47
C GLN A 119 -0.28 11.97 8.89
N TRP A 120 -0.07 11.99 7.58
CA TRP A 120 0.46 13.16 6.87
C TRP A 120 -0.18 13.34 5.50
N ARG A 121 0.02 14.52 4.93
CA ARG A 121 -0.47 14.91 3.61
C ARG A 121 0.67 15.09 2.64
N ASN A 122 0.53 14.49 1.47
CA ASN A 122 1.45 14.66 0.34
C ASN A 122 0.89 15.75 -0.58
N LEU A 123 1.14 17.00 -0.27
CA LEU A 123 0.56 18.16 -0.97
C LEU A 123 1.00 18.27 -2.44
N GLY A 124 2.11 17.67 -2.82
CA GLY A 124 2.60 17.63 -4.19
C GLY A 124 1.84 16.65 -5.11
N LYS A 125 0.89 15.88 -4.58
CA LYS A 125 0.13 14.89 -5.35
C LYS A 125 -1.37 15.06 -5.12
N ARG A 126 -2.11 15.21 -6.22
CA ARG A 126 -3.57 15.35 -6.23
C ARG A 126 -4.19 14.52 -7.34
N MET A 127 -5.46 14.24 -7.26
CA MET A 127 -6.21 13.55 -8.30
C MET A 127 -7.50 14.34 -8.59
N PRO A 128 -7.50 15.21 -9.60
CA PRO A 128 -8.70 15.91 -10.03
C PRO A 128 -9.60 14.96 -10.82
N VAL A 129 -10.90 14.95 -10.53
CA VAL A 129 -11.92 14.25 -11.33
C VAL A 129 -12.64 15.28 -12.19
N ILE A 130 -12.35 15.26 -13.50
CA ILE A 130 -12.92 16.24 -14.44
C ILE A 130 -14.42 16.02 -14.55
N GLY A 131 -15.20 17.10 -14.37
CA GLY A 131 -16.64 17.06 -14.43
C GLY A 131 -17.35 16.60 -13.14
N GLN A 132 -16.60 16.12 -12.16
CA GLN A 132 -17.11 15.68 -10.85
C GLN A 132 -16.13 16.12 -9.74
N PRO A 133 -15.99 17.43 -9.48
CA PRO A 133 -14.99 17.95 -8.54
C PRO A 133 -15.17 17.42 -7.11
N GLU A 134 -16.40 17.03 -6.74
CA GLU A 134 -16.74 16.45 -5.43
C GLU A 134 -16.06 15.10 -5.17
N TYR A 135 -15.59 14.40 -6.21
CA TYR A 135 -14.80 13.16 -6.11
C TYR A 135 -13.30 13.40 -6.21
N SER A 136 -12.87 14.65 -6.33
CA SER A 136 -11.44 14.97 -6.43
C SER A 136 -10.73 14.76 -5.09
N VAL A 137 -9.46 14.32 -5.17
CA VAL A 137 -8.58 14.18 -4.02
C VAL A 137 -7.54 15.28 -4.06
N GLU A 138 -7.62 16.23 -3.13
CA GLU A 138 -6.78 17.42 -3.09
C GLU A 138 -5.32 17.14 -2.72
N HIS A 139 -5.09 16.07 -1.97
CA HIS A 139 -3.76 15.60 -1.60
C HIS A 139 -3.78 14.11 -1.34
N TYR A 140 -2.68 13.45 -1.61
CA TYR A 140 -2.53 12.07 -1.20
C TYR A 140 -2.14 11.98 0.27
N SER A 141 -2.55 10.90 0.91
CA SER A 141 -2.37 10.70 2.34
C SER A 141 -1.27 9.68 2.63
N GLY A 142 -0.68 9.81 3.81
CA GLY A 142 0.13 8.79 4.42
C GLY A 142 -0.32 8.51 5.85
N PHE A 143 -0.05 7.28 6.32
CA PHE A 143 -0.47 6.78 7.62
C PHE A 143 0.60 5.88 8.22
N CYS A 144 0.71 5.91 9.53
CA CYS A 144 1.47 4.95 10.31
C CYS A 144 0.57 4.33 11.36
N PHE A 145 0.51 2.99 11.39
CA PHE A 145 -0.22 2.24 12.38
C PHE A 145 0.74 1.31 13.13
N ASP A 146 0.52 1.17 14.44
CA ASP A 146 1.18 0.17 15.27
C ASP A 146 0.19 -0.91 15.68
N ARG A 147 0.65 -2.15 15.71
CA ARG A 147 -0.13 -3.26 16.25
C ARG A 147 -0.34 -3.05 17.75
N VAL A 148 -1.58 -3.22 18.19
CA VAL A 148 -1.92 -3.22 19.61
C VAL A 148 -1.46 -4.55 20.18
N GLU A 149 -0.53 -4.52 21.13
CA GLU A 149 -0.14 -5.71 21.88
C GLU A 149 -1.33 -6.17 22.75
N ALA A 150 -1.61 -7.48 22.72
CA ALA A 150 -2.66 -8.08 23.50
C ALA A 150 -2.26 -8.22 24.98
#